data_14bd9148c739f85b63cd9d8c9da56c1f
#
_entry.id   14bd9148c739f85b63cd9d8c9da56c1f
#
_cell.length_a   1.000
_cell.length_b   1.000
_cell.length_c   1.000
_cell.angle_alpha   90.00
_cell.angle_beta   90.00
_cell.angle_gamma   90.00
#
_symmetry.space_group_name_H-M   'P 1'
#
loop_
_entity.id
_entity.type
_entity.pdbx_description
1 polymer ?
#
loop_
_entity_poly.entity_id
_entity_poly.type
_entity_poly.pdbx_seq_one_letter_code
_entity_poly.pdbx_strand_id
1 'polypeptide(L)'
;MPAQAQVWQWSAPVNSVVSTETNDHPQAFLWIPENCKYVRGVVVGQHNMLEEGIFEHPDFRKKLAKLGFAEVWVTPGFNFVFDFTNGASAQFQNMMDQLAIVSGYTELKFSPVVPIGHSALASYPWNFAAWNPGRTLAAISIHGDAPLTKLTGSGRPNPDWEVPSPAIRPHGNRTIEGVPGLMVMGEYEWWEDRLSPAFAYVAKHPQTPFSLLADAGRGHFDYSDELVNFLALYIGKAAAYRLPDKRNVKDSVVLTPINPEHGWLMDRWRKDSLPMASPAPYLAYKGNKQVASWCFDKEMAEATEAIYRQARGKKPQHLGFQQNGHFLEPMKSHGNYQLQFLPEADGITFHLTSVFTDSTRVRPTANHARTRISIDRICGPVKKLNDSTFQLSFYRMGFNNPKRSNDIWLLASNKGDKTNKSIVQQADIRFPLVNKEGKAQIIRFSQLQDQKTGVKSLTLNAVSDALMPVSYYVKEGPAIIEGNRLVFTKIPPRSKMPLKVTVVAWQYGTSIGVKVQSATPVEQHFYITR
;
A
#
# COMPACT_ATOMS: atom_id res chain seq x y z
N MET A 1 -1.73 -12.82 6.80
CA MET A 1 -0.44 -12.17 7.07
C MET A 1 -0.01 -12.51 8.48
N PRO A 2 1.27 -12.66 8.78
CA PRO A 2 1.72 -12.83 10.15
C PRO A 2 1.37 -11.58 10.99
N ALA A 3 0.91 -11.81 12.22
CA ALA A 3 0.40 -10.76 13.09
C ALA A 3 1.40 -9.58 13.33
N GLN A 4 2.70 -9.85 13.31
CA GLN A 4 3.73 -8.79 13.45
C GLN A 4 3.75 -7.77 12.29
N ALA A 5 3.27 -8.13 11.10
CA ALA A 5 3.23 -7.22 9.96
C ALA A 5 2.20 -6.08 10.13
N GLN A 6 1.22 -6.24 11.02
CA GLN A 6 0.18 -5.25 11.27
C GLN A 6 0.53 -4.22 12.35
N VAL A 7 1.74 -4.27 12.92
CA VAL A 7 2.17 -3.33 13.97
C VAL A 7 2.49 -1.97 13.38
N TRP A 8 1.93 -0.92 14.02
CA TRP A 8 2.27 0.48 13.81
C TRP A 8 2.47 1.10 15.19
N GLN A 9 3.72 1.37 15.54
CA GLN A 9 4.06 1.71 16.93
C GLN A 9 3.59 3.08 17.35
N TRP A 10 3.46 4.04 16.43
CA TRP A 10 3.03 5.40 16.72
C TRP A 10 1.99 5.88 15.71
N SER A 11 1.18 6.83 16.14
CA SER A 11 0.38 7.64 15.24
C SER A 11 0.41 9.11 15.64
N ALA A 12 0.16 9.98 14.67
CA ALA A 12 -0.02 11.40 14.88
C ALA A 12 -1.09 11.95 13.93
N PRO A 13 -1.95 12.87 14.39
CA PRO A 13 -2.90 13.54 13.50
C PRO A 13 -2.18 14.52 12.57
N VAL A 14 -2.64 14.63 11.33
CA VAL A 14 -2.22 15.67 10.39
C VAL A 14 -3.10 16.91 10.61
N ASN A 15 -2.82 17.64 11.69
CA ASN A 15 -3.66 18.73 12.21
C ASN A 15 -3.91 19.88 11.22
N SER A 16 -3.06 20.03 10.20
CA SER A 16 -3.20 21.06 9.16
C SER A 16 -4.24 20.72 8.08
N VAL A 17 -4.87 19.54 8.15
CA VAL A 17 -5.84 19.06 7.18
C VAL A 17 -7.09 18.55 7.88
N VAL A 18 -8.27 18.90 7.33
CA VAL A 18 -9.53 18.24 7.65
C VAL A 18 -9.97 17.44 6.41
N SER A 19 -10.08 16.13 6.56
CA SER A 19 -10.50 15.26 5.46
C SER A 19 -12.00 15.34 5.23
N THR A 20 -12.41 15.48 3.96
CA THR A 20 -13.82 15.41 3.56
C THR A 20 -14.41 13.99 3.65
N GLU A 21 -13.59 12.97 3.86
CA GLU A 21 -14.06 11.59 4.05
C GLU A 21 -14.56 11.33 5.47
N THR A 22 -13.99 11.99 6.46
CA THR A 22 -14.26 11.73 7.88
C THR A 22 -14.72 12.96 8.65
N ASN A 23 -14.60 14.16 8.07
CA ASN A 23 -14.74 15.45 8.75
C ASN A 23 -13.82 15.59 9.97
N ASP A 24 -12.68 14.90 9.95
CA ASP A 24 -11.68 14.88 11.01
C ASP A 24 -10.27 14.92 10.40
N HIS A 25 -9.25 15.03 11.25
CA HIS A 25 -7.87 15.03 10.82
C HIS A 25 -7.42 13.64 10.35
N PRO A 26 -6.72 13.54 9.20
CA PRO A 26 -6.05 12.30 8.83
C PRO A 26 -5.07 11.85 9.92
N GLN A 27 -4.92 10.52 10.08
CA GLN A 27 -3.95 9.93 10.99
C GLN A 27 -2.77 9.38 10.20
N ALA A 28 -1.57 9.79 10.57
CA ALA A 28 -0.34 9.23 10.06
C ALA A 28 0.17 8.15 11.03
N PHE A 29 0.33 6.94 10.53
CA PHE A 29 0.85 5.79 11.28
C PHE A 29 2.32 5.56 10.93
N LEU A 30 3.16 5.33 11.93
CA LEU A 30 4.60 5.14 11.79
C LEU A 30 4.99 3.73 12.24
N TRP A 31 5.71 3.03 11.37
CA TRP A 31 6.43 1.81 11.72
C TRP A 31 7.94 2.04 11.61
N ILE A 32 8.69 1.59 12.63
CA ILE A 32 10.15 1.58 12.63
C ILE A 32 10.61 0.14 12.94
N PRO A 33 11.62 -0.39 12.22
CA PRO A 33 12.13 -1.73 12.49
C PRO A 33 12.62 -1.89 13.93
N GLU A 34 12.33 -3.03 14.53
CA GLU A 34 12.58 -3.33 15.95
C GLU A 34 14.05 -3.16 16.42
N ASN A 35 15.02 -3.30 15.52
CA ASN A 35 16.45 -3.15 15.81
C ASN A 35 17.03 -1.84 15.21
N CYS A 36 16.19 -0.95 14.71
CA CYS A 36 16.63 0.27 14.05
C CYS A 36 17.13 1.30 15.07
N LYS A 37 18.43 1.55 15.08
CA LYS A 37 19.02 2.61 15.90
C LYS A 37 18.81 3.99 15.30
N TYR A 38 18.85 4.10 13.98
CA TYR A 38 18.68 5.35 13.23
C TYR A 38 17.94 5.07 11.94
N VAL A 39 16.89 5.86 11.68
CA VAL A 39 16.12 5.78 10.43
C VAL A 39 16.94 6.41 9.31
N ARG A 40 17.30 5.60 8.30
CA ARG A 40 18.11 6.03 7.14
C ARG A 40 17.27 6.56 5.99
N GLY A 41 16.01 6.20 5.92
CA GLY A 41 15.04 6.62 4.92
C GLY A 41 13.64 6.24 5.37
N VAL A 42 12.64 6.82 4.74
CA VAL A 42 11.23 6.60 5.06
C VAL A 42 10.45 6.31 3.78
N VAL A 43 9.72 5.22 3.75
CA VAL A 43 8.72 4.96 2.70
C VAL A 43 7.41 5.61 3.15
N VAL A 44 6.82 6.45 2.31
CA VAL A 44 5.61 7.20 2.67
C VAL A 44 4.52 6.96 1.64
N GLY A 45 3.36 6.47 2.10
CA GLY A 45 2.16 6.29 1.29
C GLY A 45 0.93 6.87 1.97
N GLN A 46 -0.03 7.26 1.15
CA GLN A 46 -1.34 7.71 1.59
C GLN A 46 -2.36 6.63 1.26
N HIS A 47 -3.44 6.56 2.01
CA HIS A 47 -4.44 5.52 1.83
C HIS A 47 -5.21 5.68 0.51
N ASN A 48 -5.03 4.73 -0.39
CA ASN A 48 -5.96 4.45 -1.47
C ASN A 48 -6.44 3.00 -1.39
N MET A 49 -5.67 2.03 -1.92
CA MET A 49 -6.06 0.61 -1.86
C MET A 49 -4.89 -0.34 -1.58
N LEU A 50 -3.74 -0.17 -2.26
CA LEU A 50 -2.63 -1.13 -2.19
C LEU A 50 -1.58 -0.78 -1.14
N GLU A 51 -1.45 0.49 -0.80
CA GLU A 51 -0.33 1.02 0.00
C GLU A 51 -0.24 0.32 1.36
N GLU A 52 -1.37 0.18 2.06
CA GLU A 52 -1.39 -0.50 3.37
C GLU A 52 -0.95 -1.95 3.25
N GLY A 53 -1.49 -2.69 2.26
CA GLY A 53 -1.16 -4.10 2.05
C GLY A 53 0.31 -4.32 1.70
N ILE A 54 0.90 -3.43 0.89
CA ILE A 54 2.34 -3.45 0.56
C ILE A 54 3.17 -3.17 1.80
N PHE A 55 2.84 -2.13 2.59
CA PHE A 55 3.58 -1.75 3.79
C PHE A 55 3.47 -2.79 4.91
N GLU A 56 2.36 -3.46 5.04
CA GLU A 56 2.19 -4.55 5.99
C GLU A 56 2.72 -5.91 5.49
N HIS A 57 3.28 -5.95 4.28
CA HIS A 57 3.81 -7.19 3.74
C HIS A 57 5.10 -7.60 4.47
N PRO A 58 5.19 -8.84 5.01
CA PRO A 58 6.33 -9.26 5.83
C PRO A 58 7.67 -9.17 5.11
N ASP A 59 7.73 -9.55 3.84
CA ASP A 59 8.96 -9.50 3.05
C ASP A 59 9.37 -8.07 2.72
N PHE A 60 8.42 -7.16 2.53
CA PHE A 60 8.70 -5.74 2.35
C PHE A 60 9.35 -5.16 3.60
N ARG A 61 8.70 -5.29 4.76
CA ARG A 61 9.24 -4.85 6.06
C ARG A 61 10.58 -5.48 6.40
N LYS A 62 10.76 -6.78 6.11
CA LYS A 62 12.04 -7.48 6.33
C LYS A 62 13.18 -6.87 5.52
N LYS A 63 12.92 -6.47 4.27
CA LYS A 63 13.92 -5.82 3.41
C LYS A 63 14.16 -4.37 3.82
N LEU A 64 13.11 -3.62 4.15
CA LEU A 64 13.24 -2.26 4.68
C LEU A 64 14.00 -2.23 6.02
N ALA A 65 13.77 -3.21 6.89
CA ALA A 65 14.50 -3.33 8.14
C ALA A 65 16.02 -3.49 7.95
N LYS A 66 16.45 -4.24 6.92
CA LYS A 66 17.87 -4.37 6.56
C LYS A 66 18.49 -3.04 6.11
N LEU A 67 17.69 -2.17 5.48
CA LEU A 67 18.11 -0.84 5.05
C LEU A 67 18.07 0.18 6.18
N GLY A 68 17.42 -0.12 7.31
CA GLY A 68 17.13 0.82 8.39
C GLY A 68 16.07 1.85 7.98
N PHE A 69 15.09 1.45 7.17
CA PHE A 69 14.02 2.32 6.68
C PHE A 69 12.75 2.13 7.52
N ALA A 70 12.09 3.25 7.78
CA ALA A 70 10.77 3.32 8.39
C ALA A 70 9.66 3.39 7.32
N GLU A 71 8.42 3.20 7.75
CA GLU A 71 7.23 3.39 6.94
C GLU A 71 6.29 4.40 7.59
N VAL A 72 5.65 5.22 6.76
CA VAL A 72 4.55 6.10 7.15
C VAL A 72 3.37 5.85 6.23
N TRP A 73 2.22 5.51 6.81
CA TRP A 73 0.97 5.36 6.10
C TRP A 73 -0.07 6.32 6.66
N VAL A 74 -0.76 7.06 5.78
CA VAL A 74 -1.69 8.13 6.17
C VAL A 74 -3.11 7.79 5.73
N THR A 75 -4.07 7.82 6.66
CA THR A 75 -5.48 7.55 6.35
C THR A 75 -6.43 8.51 7.07
N PRO A 76 -7.44 9.10 6.39
CA PRO A 76 -7.52 9.26 4.93
C PRO A 76 -6.30 9.97 4.35
N GLY A 77 -6.11 9.94 3.01
CA GLY A 77 -5.02 10.70 2.40
C GLY A 77 -5.13 12.19 2.69
N PHE A 78 -4.01 12.85 3.02
CA PHE A 78 -4.01 14.28 3.34
C PHE A 78 -3.96 15.17 2.09
N ASN A 79 -3.33 14.70 0.99
CA ASN A 79 -3.29 15.40 -0.28
C ASN A 79 -2.99 14.42 -1.43
N PHE A 80 -4.03 14.04 -2.17
CA PHE A 80 -3.98 12.95 -3.16
C PHE A 80 -2.97 13.16 -4.28
N VAL A 81 -2.83 14.38 -4.77
CA VAL A 81 -1.89 14.69 -5.86
C VAL A 81 -0.59 15.31 -5.36
N PHE A 82 -0.51 15.58 -4.08
CA PHE A 82 0.58 16.35 -3.47
C PHE A 82 0.75 17.71 -4.15
N ASP A 83 -0.28 18.55 -4.03
CA ASP A 83 -0.24 19.90 -4.58
C ASP A 83 0.70 20.78 -3.76
N PHE A 84 1.97 20.75 -4.11
CA PHE A 84 3.01 21.55 -3.44
C PHE A 84 2.88 23.05 -3.71
N THR A 85 2.04 23.46 -4.65
CA THR A 85 1.69 24.86 -4.88
C THR A 85 0.63 25.35 -3.90
N ASN A 86 -0.09 24.43 -3.25
CA ASN A 86 -1.19 24.69 -2.32
C ASN A 86 -1.03 23.96 -0.97
N GLY A 87 0.14 24.13 -0.36
CA GLY A 87 0.37 23.78 1.05
C GLY A 87 0.71 22.32 1.37
N ALA A 88 0.66 21.37 0.41
CA ALA A 88 0.98 19.96 0.67
C ALA A 88 2.39 19.76 1.27
N SER A 89 3.34 20.59 0.87
CA SER A 89 4.71 20.58 1.39
C SER A 89 4.79 20.86 2.89
N ALA A 90 4.06 21.89 3.35
CA ALA A 90 4.00 22.26 4.77
C ALA A 90 3.24 21.22 5.58
N GLN A 91 2.14 20.67 5.03
CA GLN A 91 1.37 19.59 5.62
C GLN A 91 2.23 18.33 5.84
N PHE A 92 2.99 17.94 4.81
CA PHE A 92 3.93 16.83 4.88
C PHE A 92 5.01 17.05 5.94
N GLN A 93 5.66 18.23 5.95
CA GLN A 93 6.71 18.51 6.91
C GLN A 93 6.17 18.50 8.34
N ASN A 94 5.02 19.11 8.57
CA ASN A 94 4.36 19.12 9.90
C ASN A 94 4.05 17.69 10.39
N MET A 95 3.53 16.84 9.51
CA MET A 95 3.30 15.42 9.79
C MET A 95 4.59 14.71 10.22
N MET A 96 5.69 14.88 9.48
CA MET A 96 6.98 14.26 9.80
C MET A 96 7.57 14.79 11.11
N ASP A 97 7.37 16.07 11.40
CA ASP A 97 7.80 16.69 12.66
C ASP A 97 7.03 16.10 13.86
N GLN A 98 5.71 15.91 13.73
CA GLN A 98 4.90 15.30 14.78
C GLN A 98 5.32 13.84 15.02
N LEU A 99 5.51 13.05 13.96
CA LEU A 99 5.97 11.67 14.07
C LEU A 99 7.37 11.58 14.72
N ALA A 100 8.26 12.52 14.42
CA ALA A 100 9.57 12.62 15.08
C ALA A 100 9.45 12.93 16.58
N ILE A 101 8.51 13.81 16.97
CA ILE A 101 8.26 14.18 18.37
C ILE A 101 7.71 13.01 19.16
N VAL A 102 6.71 12.29 18.62
CA VAL A 102 6.05 11.18 19.35
C VAL A 102 6.93 9.94 19.41
N SER A 103 7.73 9.67 18.39
CA SER A 103 8.60 8.48 18.34
C SER A 103 9.95 8.66 19.03
N GLY A 104 10.49 9.91 19.07
CA GLY A 104 11.84 10.20 19.52
C GLY A 104 12.91 10.01 18.43
N TYR A 105 12.52 9.64 17.22
CA TYR A 105 13.40 9.52 16.06
C TYR A 105 13.46 10.87 15.31
N THR A 106 14.21 11.80 15.85
CA THR A 106 14.27 13.19 15.39
C THR A 106 14.70 13.35 13.94
N GLU A 107 15.45 12.40 13.41
CA GLU A 107 15.88 12.34 12.00
C GLU A 107 14.75 12.16 10.99
N LEU A 108 13.55 11.77 11.42
CA LEU A 108 12.36 11.70 10.54
C LEU A 108 12.05 13.05 9.89
N LYS A 109 12.36 14.17 10.58
CA LYS A 109 12.15 15.54 10.09
C LYS A 109 12.83 15.81 8.75
N PHE A 110 13.96 15.15 8.49
CA PHE A 110 14.80 15.40 7.31
C PHE A 110 15.28 14.11 6.62
N SER A 111 14.80 12.94 7.03
CA SER A 111 15.14 11.67 6.37
C SER A 111 14.78 11.69 4.90
N PRO A 112 15.59 11.06 4.03
CA PRO A 112 15.20 10.78 2.65
C PRO A 112 13.89 10.01 2.57
N VAL A 113 13.10 10.31 1.55
CA VAL A 113 11.74 9.78 1.37
C VAL A 113 11.64 8.97 0.08
N VAL A 114 10.94 7.85 0.16
CA VAL A 114 10.41 7.12 -1.00
C VAL A 114 8.90 7.29 -0.99
N PRO A 115 8.34 8.26 -1.73
CA PRO A 115 6.91 8.37 -1.90
C PRO A 115 6.39 7.21 -2.78
N ILE A 116 5.34 6.55 -2.32
CA ILE A 116 4.63 5.49 -3.05
C ILE A 116 3.15 5.86 -3.14
N GLY A 117 2.56 5.72 -4.33
CA GLY A 117 1.15 5.96 -4.55
C GLY A 117 0.56 5.04 -5.61
N HIS A 118 -0.65 4.54 -5.33
CA HIS A 118 -1.41 3.67 -6.21
C HIS A 118 -2.58 4.43 -6.84
N SER A 119 -2.82 4.21 -8.15
CA SER A 119 -4.04 4.65 -8.86
C SER A 119 -4.31 6.15 -8.69
N ALA A 120 -5.37 6.53 -7.97
CA ALA A 120 -5.72 7.93 -7.70
C ALA A 120 -4.63 8.74 -6.96
N LEU A 121 -3.68 8.05 -6.32
CA LEU A 121 -2.53 8.63 -5.64
C LEU A 121 -1.21 8.47 -6.42
N ALA A 122 -1.25 7.89 -7.61
CA ALA A 122 -0.05 7.60 -8.37
C ALA A 122 0.71 8.83 -8.90
N SER A 123 0.06 10.00 -8.92
CA SER A 123 0.72 11.28 -9.21
C SER A 123 1.49 11.84 -8.01
N TYR A 124 1.12 11.46 -6.78
CA TYR A 124 1.78 11.91 -5.56
C TYR A 124 3.31 11.72 -5.58
N PRO A 125 3.86 10.54 -5.95
CA PRO A 125 5.31 10.33 -5.97
C PRO A 125 6.07 11.27 -6.92
N TRP A 126 5.50 11.53 -8.08
CA TRP A 126 6.09 12.43 -9.07
C TRP A 126 6.11 13.87 -8.60
N ASN A 127 4.99 14.33 -8.06
CA ASN A 127 4.85 15.70 -7.56
C ASN A 127 5.74 15.93 -6.31
N PHE A 128 5.85 14.93 -5.44
CA PHE A 128 6.79 14.98 -4.32
C PHE A 128 8.24 15.10 -4.79
N ALA A 129 8.63 14.29 -5.79
CA ALA A 129 9.97 14.32 -6.36
C ALA A 129 10.27 15.66 -7.05
N ALA A 130 9.31 16.22 -7.78
CA ALA A 130 9.45 17.53 -8.41
C ALA A 130 9.52 18.67 -7.40
N TRP A 131 8.80 18.55 -6.27
CA TRP A 131 8.89 19.51 -5.18
C TRP A 131 10.25 19.47 -4.48
N ASN A 132 10.74 18.28 -4.12
CA ASN A 132 11.96 18.13 -3.32
C ASN A 132 12.84 16.97 -3.81
N PRO A 133 13.50 17.14 -4.98
CA PRO A 133 14.36 16.09 -5.54
C PRO A 133 15.56 15.75 -4.63
N GLY A 134 16.04 16.73 -3.85
CA GLY A 134 17.15 16.54 -2.88
C GLY A 134 16.79 15.66 -1.69
N ARG A 135 15.49 15.47 -1.39
CA ARG A 135 14.99 14.59 -0.32
C ARG A 135 14.36 13.30 -0.85
N THR A 136 14.05 13.23 -2.14
CA THR A 136 13.42 12.06 -2.75
C THR A 136 14.45 11.01 -3.11
N LEU A 137 14.44 9.89 -2.41
CA LEU A 137 15.36 8.78 -2.69
C LEU A 137 15.01 8.06 -3.99
N ALA A 138 13.72 7.78 -4.19
CA ALA A 138 13.11 7.26 -5.40
C ALA A 138 11.63 7.64 -5.41
N ALA A 139 11.00 7.74 -6.58
CA ALA A 139 9.56 7.93 -6.74
C ALA A 139 8.92 6.66 -7.31
N ILE A 140 7.85 6.15 -6.69
CA ILE A 140 7.20 4.89 -7.11
C ILE A 140 5.72 5.12 -7.35
N SER A 141 5.31 5.06 -8.62
CA SER A 141 3.93 5.16 -9.09
C SER A 141 3.41 3.79 -9.48
N ILE A 142 2.36 3.32 -8.81
CA ILE A 142 1.79 1.98 -9.02
C ILE A 142 0.43 2.13 -9.69
N HIS A 143 0.27 1.51 -10.86
CA HIS A 143 -0.96 1.46 -11.64
C HIS A 143 -1.57 2.86 -11.89
N GLY A 144 -0.73 3.82 -12.30
CA GLY A 144 -1.14 5.21 -12.40
C GLY A 144 -0.51 5.97 -13.54
N ASP A 145 -0.29 7.25 -13.31
CA ASP A 145 0.07 8.20 -14.35
C ASP A 145 1.58 8.37 -14.51
N ALA A 146 1.97 8.83 -15.68
CA ALA A 146 3.30 9.29 -15.99
C ALA A 146 3.63 10.61 -15.27
N PRO A 147 4.93 10.94 -15.11
CA PRO A 147 5.34 12.28 -14.70
C PRO A 147 4.81 13.35 -15.67
N LEU A 148 4.53 14.54 -15.16
CA LEU A 148 4.15 15.72 -15.94
C LEU A 148 2.90 15.51 -16.82
N THR A 149 1.85 15.00 -16.25
CA THR A 149 0.51 15.02 -16.85
C THR A 149 -0.29 16.20 -16.31
N LYS A 150 -1.07 16.88 -17.16
CA LYS A 150 -1.93 18.02 -16.74
C LYS A 150 -3.03 17.58 -15.78
N LEU A 151 -3.53 16.38 -15.99
CA LEU A 151 -4.55 15.77 -15.14
C LEU A 151 -4.02 14.44 -14.62
N THR A 152 -4.41 14.10 -13.40
CA THR A 152 -4.22 12.75 -12.83
C THR A 152 -5.15 11.74 -13.52
N GLY A 153 -4.90 10.45 -13.36
CA GLY A 153 -5.81 9.39 -13.84
C GLY A 153 -7.20 9.44 -13.20
N SER A 154 -7.35 10.16 -12.09
CA SER A 154 -8.64 10.47 -11.48
C SER A 154 -9.25 11.78 -11.98
N GLY A 155 -8.67 12.43 -13.01
CA GLY A 155 -9.15 13.68 -13.59
C GLY A 155 -8.90 14.94 -12.76
N ARG A 156 -8.11 14.87 -11.69
CA ARG A 156 -7.74 16.05 -10.89
C ARG A 156 -6.63 16.84 -11.54
N PRO A 157 -6.62 18.19 -11.46
CA PRO A 157 -5.49 18.99 -11.90
C PRO A 157 -4.19 18.60 -11.16
N ASN A 158 -3.10 18.51 -11.89
CA ASN A 158 -1.77 18.43 -11.30
C ASN A 158 -1.17 19.83 -11.11
N PRO A 159 -0.27 20.01 -10.13
CA PRO A 159 0.54 21.23 -10.03
C PRO A 159 1.28 21.53 -11.34
N ASP A 160 1.36 22.78 -11.72
CA ASP A 160 2.15 23.19 -12.87
C ASP A 160 3.64 23.19 -12.52
N TRP A 161 4.34 22.15 -12.97
CA TRP A 161 5.77 22.00 -12.71
C TRP A 161 6.64 22.98 -13.48
N GLU A 162 6.15 23.54 -14.57
CA GLU A 162 6.90 24.43 -15.47
C GLU A 162 6.88 25.89 -14.99
N VAL A 163 5.85 26.28 -14.19
CA VAL A 163 5.76 27.63 -13.70
C VAL A 163 6.83 27.93 -12.63
N PRO A 164 7.73 28.86 -12.88
CA PRO A 164 8.73 29.28 -11.89
C PRO A 164 8.04 30.00 -10.72
N SER A 165 8.13 29.45 -9.52
CA SER A 165 7.81 30.18 -8.29
C SER A 165 8.96 30.03 -7.30
N PRO A 166 9.73 31.09 -7.04
CA PRO A 166 10.83 31.06 -6.08
C PRO A 166 10.39 30.63 -4.68
N ALA A 167 9.17 30.99 -4.28
CA ALA A 167 8.60 30.65 -2.98
C ALA A 167 8.31 29.14 -2.81
N ILE A 168 8.18 28.39 -3.90
CA ILE A 168 7.78 26.98 -3.90
C ILE A 168 8.97 26.05 -4.22
N ARG A 169 10.14 26.61 -4.49
CA ARG A 169 11.38 25.89 -4.81
C ARG A 169 12.39 25.97 -3.68
N PRO A 170 12.27 25.19 -2.61
CA PRO A 170 13.34 25.17 -1.62
C PRO A 170 14.64 24.57 -2.20
N HIS A 171 14.60 23.83 -3.33
CA HIS A 171 15.72 23.02 -3.81
C HIS A 171 15.96 23.04 -5.35
N GLY A 172 15.54 24.07 -6.09
CA GLY A 172 15.90 24.25 -7.50
C GLY A 172 14.87 23.79 -8.53
N ASN A 173 15.23 22.89 -9.44
CA ASN A 173 14.41 22.50 -10.57
C ASN A 173 13.13 21.73 -10.19
N ARG A 174 12.05 22.01 -10.92
CA ARG A 174 10.80 21.23 -10.82
C ARG A 174 10.79 20.03 -11.78
N THR A 175 11.94 19.45 -12.04
CA THR A 175 12.10 18.21 -12.76
C THR A 175 12.45 17.10 -11.78
N ILE A 176 12.25 15.87 -12.20
CA ILE A 176 12.71 14.70 -11.45
C ILE A 176 14.03 14.16 -11.98
N GLU A 177 14.80 14.99 -12.72
CA GLU A 177 16.12 14.60 -13.22
C GLU A 177 17.05 14.22 -12.07
N GLY A 178 17.81 13.16 -12.25
CA GLY A 178 18.67 12.57 -11.21
C GLY A 178 17.93 11.79 -10.11
N VAL A 179 16.58 11.80 -10.09
CA VAL A 179 15.76 11.00 -9.16
C VAL A 179 15.27 9.75 -9.86
N PRO A 180 15.60 8.54 -9.39
CA PRO A 180 15.09 7.31 -10.01
C PRO A 180 13.58 7.21 -9.78
N GLY A 181 12.85 7.02 -10.88
CA GLY A 181 11.40 6.90 -10.89
C GLY A 181 10.96 5.55 -11.44
N LEU A 182 10.07 4.85 -10.72
CA LEU A 182 9.48 3.60 -11.15
C LEU A 182 7.99 3.79 -11.43
N MET A 183 7.58 3.45 -12.65
CA MET A 183 6.18 3.32 -13.04
C MET A 183 5.84 1.84 -13.17
N VAL A 184 4.85 1.37 -12.43
CA VAL A 184 4.32 0.00 -12.51
C VAL A 184 2.96 0.03 -13.18
N MET A 185 2.72 -0.88 -14.14
CA MET A 185 1.45 -1.04 -14.82
C MET A 185 1.10 -2.51 -14.95
N GLY A 186 -0.14 -2.90 -14.62
CA GLY A 186 -0.62 -4.27 -14.84
C GLY A 186 -0.83 -4.56 -16.32
N GLU A 187 -0.52 -5.80 -16.76
CA GLU A 187 -0.72 -6.20 -18.19
C GLU A 187 -2.19 -6.08 -18.61
N TYR A 188 -3.13 -6.29 -17.71
CA TYR A 188 -4.58 -6.24 -18.00
C TYR A 188 -5.17 -4.83 -17.91
N GLU A 189 -4.34 -3.82 -17.63
CA GLU A 189 -4.70 -2.42 -17.78
C GLU A 189 -4.44 -1.94 -19.20
N TRP A 190 -5.15 -0.89 -19.61
CA TRP A 190 -4.83 -0.23 -20.87
C TRP A 190 -3.66 0.75 -20.65
N TRP A 191 -2.45 0.30 -20.92
CA TRP A 191 -1.22 0.94 -20.48
C TRP A 191 -0.46 1.75 -21.56
N GLU A 192 -0.67 1.48 -22.85
CA GLU A 192 0.08 2.18 -23.92
C GLU A 192 -0.16 3.69 -23.88
N ASP A 193 -1.38 4.15 -23.71
CA ASP A 193 -1.71 5.58 -23.63
C ASP A 193 -1.15 6.27 -22.37
N ARG A 194 -0.93 5.52 -21.30
CA ARG A 194 -0.30 6.02 -20.09
C ARG A 194 1.22 6.06 -20.17
N LEU A 195 1.83 5.20 -21.00
CA LEU A 195 3.28 5.15 -21.21
C LEU A 195 3.79 6.27 -22.12
N SER A 196 3.05 6.62 -23.17
CA SER A 196 3.47 7.64 -24.13
C SER A 196 3.83 8.97 -23.47
N PRO A 197 3.08 9.51 -22.50
CA PRO A 197 3.48 10.71 -21.76
C PRO A 197 4.77 10.53 -20.95
N ALA A 198 5.03 9.34 -20.40
CA ALA A 198 6.25 9.07 -19.66
C ALA A 198 7.49 9.12 -20.56
N PHE A 199 7.43 8.49 -21.72
CA PHE A 199 8.52 8.55 -22.70
C PHE A 199 8.72 9.97 -23.27
N ALA A 200 7.64 10.71 -23.50
CA ALA A 200 7.73 12.12 -23.90
C ALA A 200 8.40 12.97 -22.82
N TYR A 201 8.11 12.72 -21.55
CA TYR A 201 8.78 13.37 -20.42
C TYR A 201 10.28 13.07 -20.42
N VAL A 202 10.68 11.79 -20.53
CA VAL A 202 12.10 11.39 -20.57
C VAL A 202 12.83 11.99 -21.78
N ALA A 203 12.17 12.05 -22.94
CA ALA A 203 12.75 12.68 -24.14
C ALA A 203 13.04 14.18 -23.92
N LYS A 204 12.17 14.89 -23.20
CA LYS A 204 12.35 16.30 -22.82
C LYS A 204 13.38 16.47 -21.68
N HIS A 205 13.47 15.49 -20.77
CA HIS A 205 14.32 15.51 -19.58
C HIS A 205 15.23 14.27 -19.55
N PRO A 206 16.29 14.22 -20.38
CA PRO A 206 17.08 13.00 -20.60
C PRO A 206 17.90 12.55 -19.40
N GLN A 207 18.06 13.40 -18.39
CA GLN A 207 18.72 13.04 -17.12
C GLN A 207 17.76 12.36 -16.11
N THR A 208 16.57 11.92 -16.57
CA THR A 208 15.60 11.20 -15.74
C THR A 208 15.84 9.69 -15.82
N PRO A 209 16.31 9.02 -14.75
CA PRO A 209 16.43 7.57 -14.70
C PRO A 209 15.05 6.92 -14.49
N PHE A 210 14.32 6.72 -15.58
CA PHE A 210 12.94 6.26 -15.59
C PHE A 210 12.84 4.76 -15.85
N SER A 211 12.34 4.04 -14.87
CA SER A 211 12.09 2.60 -14.90
C SER A 211 10.61 2.30 -15.12
N LEU A 212 10.36 1.31 -15.97
CA LEU A 212 9.03 0.78 -16.23
C LEU A 212 8.98 -0.69 -15.86
N LEU A 213 7.98 -1.08 -15.07
CA LEU A 213 7.61 -2.47 -14.84
C LEU A 213 6.19 -2.70 -15.36
N ALA A 214 6.04 -3.57 -16.37
CA ALA A 214 4.74 -4.18 -16.64
C ALA A 214 4.59 -5.39 -15.73
N ASP A 215 3.62 -5.33 -14.80
CA ASP A 215 3.30 -6.47 -13.92
C ASP A 215 2.50 -7.49 -14.74
N ALA A 216 3.25 -8.41 -15.36
CA ALA A 216 2.75 -9.30 -16.40
C ALA A 216 1.80 -10.36 -15.82
N GLY A 217 0.62 -10.49 -16.43
CA GLY A 217 -0.43 -11.38 -15.95
C GLY A 217 -1.21 -10.83 -14.75
N ARG A 218 -1.11 -9.54 -14.47
CA ARG A 218 -1.71 -8.85 -13.33
C ARG A 218 -2.57 -7.67 -13.78
N GLY A 219 -3.40 -7.16 -12.86
CA GLY A 219 -4.36 -6.10 -13.10
C GLY A 219 -4.09 -4.86 -12.26
N HIS A 220 -5.09 -3.97 -12.22
CA HIS A 220 -5.00 -2.68 -11.54
C HIS A 220 -4.95 -2.76 -9.99
N PHE A 221 -5.54 -3.79 -9.40
CA PHE A 221 -5.73 -3.91 -7.95
C PHE A 221 -4.93 -5.06 -7.35
N ASP A 222 -3.69 -5.23 -7.80
CA ASP A 222 -2.85 -6.33 -7.36
C ASP A 222 -1.54 -5.83 -6.70
N TYR A 223 -1.11 -6.51 -5.65
CA TYR A 223 0.19 -6.34 -5.00
C TYR A 223 0.79 -7.71 -4.66
N SER A 224 1.07 -8.51 -5.66
CA SER A 224 1.67 -9.85 -5.51
C SER A 224 2.99 -9.83 -4.73
N ASP A 225 3.37 -11.00 -4.19
CA ASP A 225 4.69 -11.18 -3.56
C ASP A 225 5.84 -10.80 -4.51
N GLU A 226 5.68 -11.06 -5.82
CA GLU A 226 6.66 -10.69 -6.85
C GLU A 226 6.79 -9.18 -6.98
N LEU A 227 5.66 -8.47 -7.07
CA LEU A 227 5.67 -7.00 -7.12
C LEU A 227 6.29 -6.42 -5.86
N VAL A 228 5.85 -6.86 -4.68
CA VAL A 228 6.37 -6.39 -3.38
C VAL A 228 7.88 -6.61 -3.29
N ASN A 229 8.37 -7.77 -3.74
CA ASN A 229 9.79 -8.08 -3.75
C ASN A 229 10.57 -7.20 -4.74
N PHE A 230 9.99 -6.87 -5.89
CA PHE A 230 10.57 -5.96 -6.87
C PHE A 230 10.64 -4.52 -6.35
N LEU A 231 9.55 -4.02 -5.73
CA LEU A 231 9.54 -2.69 -5.10
C LEU A 231 10.65 -2.56 -4.04
N ALA A 232 10.80 -3.58 -3.20
CA ALA A 232 11.84 -3.59 -2.19
C ALA A 232 13.27 -3.68 -2.79
N LEU A 233 13.45 -4.40 -3.90
CA LEU A 233 14.70 -4.40 -4.67
C LEU A 233 15.00 -3.00 -5.21
N TYR A 234 14.01 -2.35 -5.83
CA TYR A 234 14.15 -1.00 -6.38
C TYR A 234 14.58 0.01 -5.31
N ILE A 235 13.91 -0.01 -4.15
CA ILE A 235 14.26 0.83 -3.00
C ILE A 235 15.68 0.53 -2.51
N GLY A 236 16.05 -0.75 -2.43
CA GLY A 236 17.40 -1.19 -2.05
C GLY A 236 18.48 -0.66 -3.00
N LYS A 237 18.23 -0.72 -4.31
CA LYS A 237 19.12 -0.14 -5.33
C LYS A 237 19.21 1.38 -5.18
N ALA A 238 18.08 2.07 -5.07
CA ALA A 238 18.08 3.52 -4.85
C ALA A 238 18.88 3.90 -3.61
N ALA A 239 18.75 3.14 -2.51
CA ALA A 239 19.53 3.35 -1.30
C ALA A 239 21.03 3.13 -1.52
N ALA A 240 21.42 2.06 -2.22
CA ALA A 240 22.83 1.74 -2.50
C ALA A 240 23.52 2.79 -3.38
N TYR A 241 22.80 3.33 -4.37
CA TYR A 241 23.38 4.28 -5.34
C TYR A 241 23.29 5.74 -4.89
N ARG A 242 22.40 6.09 -3.96
CA ARG A 242 22.14 7.50 -3.63
C ARG A 242 22.45 7.89 -2.19
N LEU A 243 22.36 6.96 -1.24
CA LEU A 243 22.68 7.27 0.15
C LEU A 243 24.19 7.28 0.39
N PRO A 244 24.73 8.25 1.14
CA PRO A 244 26.12 8.21 1.55
C PRO A 244 26.38 7.06 2.53
N ASP A 245 27.59 6.52 2.51
CA ASP A 245 28.03 5.45 3.42
C ASP A 245 27.99 5.88 4.88
N LYS A 246 28.44 7.10 5.14
CA LYS A 246 28.44 7.70 6.48
C LYS A 246 27.34 8.77 6.55
N ARG A 247 26.48 8.68 7.56
CA ARG A 247 25.39 9.61 7.78
C ARG A 247 25.62 10.44 9.03
N ASN A 248 25.51 11.77 8.91
CA ASN A 248 25.21 12.60 10.06
C ASN A 248 23.69 12.55 10.32
N VAL A 249 23.28 11.94 11.44
CA VAL A 249 21.86 11.78 11.78
C VAL A 249 21.20 13.06 12.29
N LYS A 250 21.92 14.14 12.41
CA LYS A 250 21.42 15.44 12.90
C LYS A 250 21.03 16.38 11.77
N ASP A 251 21.42 16.09 10.53
CA ASP A 251 21.23 16.95 9.38
C ASP A 251 20.58 16.24 8.20
N SER A 252 20.10 17.04 7.23
CA SER A 252 19.62 16.53 5.96
C SER A 252 20.72 15.74 5.23
N VAL A 253 20.30 14.68 4.54
CA VAL A 253 21.20 13.85 3.76
C VAL A 253 21.29 14.41 2.35
N VAL A 254 22.50 14.61 1.85
CA VAL A 254 22.73 14.93 0.44
C VAL A 254 22.68 13.63 -0.36
N LEU A 255 21.65 13.49 -1.19
CA LEU A 255 21.48 12.33 -2.08
C LEU A 255 22.29 12.52 -3.35
N THR A 256 23.03 11.49 -3.76
CA THR A 256 23.73 11.48 -5.04
C THR A 256 22.73 11.44 -6.20
N PRO A 257 22.75 12.41 -7.13
CA PRO A 257 21.93 12.33 -8.34
C PRO A 257 22.38 11.15 -9.22
N ILE A 258 21.39 10.46 -9.82
CA ILE A 258 21.69 9.38 -10.77
C ILE A 258 21.93 9.98 -12.16
N ASN A 259 23.08 9.65 -12.79
CA ASN A 259 23.27 9.83 -14.23
C ASN A 259 22.75 8.55 -14.93
N PRO A 260 21.71 8.65 -15.79
CA PRO A 260 21.16 7.48 -16.48
C PRO A 260 22.18 6.71 -17.32
N GLU A 261 23.23 7.36 -17.83
CA GLU A 261 24.28 6.71 -18.65
C GLU A 261 25.11 5.69 -17.87
N HIS A 262 25.13 5.78 -16.56
CA HIS A 262 25.82 4.81 -15.70
C HIS A 262 24.99 3.56 -15.40
N GLY A 263 23.71 3.54 -15.80
CA GLY A 263 22.81 2.41 -15.59
C GLY A 263 22.74 1.46 -16.80
N TRP A 264 21.70 0.71 -16.82
CA TRP A 264 21.34 -0.25 -17.86
C TRP A 264 20.05 0.14 -18.54
N LEU A 265 19.88 -0.30 -19.78
CA LEU A 265 18.60 -0.22 -20.51
C LEU A 265 18.15 -1.61 -20.88
N MET A 266 16.83 -1.78 -20.88
CA MET A 266 16.17 -2.99 -21.37
C MET A 266 14.93 -2.62 -22.19
N ASP A 267 14.50 -3.53 -23.06
CA ASP A 267 13.27 -3.32 -23.81
C ASP A 267 12.08 -3.35 -22.86
N ARG A 268 11.09 -2.52 -23.13
CA ARG A 268 9.83 -2.50 -22.40
C ARG A 268 9.05 -3.80 -22.61
N TRP A 269 8.08 -4.06 -21.77
CA TRP A 269 7.14 -5.14 -21.98
C TRP A 269 6.48 -5.07 -23.36
N ARG A 270 6.48 -6.19 -24.05
CA ARG A 270 5.77 -6.37 -25.31
C ARG A 270 4.90 -7.60 -25.17
N LYS A 271 3.59 -7.38 -25.20
CA LYS A 271 2.61 -8.45 -25.05
C LYS A 271 2.89 -9.55 -26.11
N ASP A 272 3.12 -10.76 -25.60
CA ASP A 272 3.30 -11.98 -26.40
C ASP A 272 4.45 -11.95 -27.43
N SER A 273 5.37 -10.99 -27.32
CA SER A 273 6.53 -10.85 -28.19
C SER A 273 7.84 -10.94 -27.43
N LEU A 274 8.90 -11.37 -28.12
CA LEU A 274 10.25 -11.31 -27.58
C LEU A 274 10.75 -9.86 -27.50
N PRO A 275 11.68 -9.53 -26.59
CA PRO A 275 12.29 -8.22 -26.54
C PRO A 275 13.04 -7.92 -27.85
N MET A 276 12.98 -6.68 -28.34
CA MET A 276 13.66 -6.25 -29.56
C MET A 276 15.16 -6.12 -29.35
N ALA A 277 15.62 -5.96 -28.14
CA ALA A 277 17.01 -5.92 -27.76
C ALA A 277 17.24 -6.50 -26.37
N SER A 278 18.35 -7.18 -26.17
CA SER A 278 18.76 -7.69 -24.86
C SER A 278 19.16 -6.55 -23.94
N PRO A 279 18.94 -6.70 -22.62
CA PRO A 279 19.42 -5.74 -21.62
C PRO A 279 20.94 -5.53 -21.76
N ALA A 280 21.36 -4.27 -21.66
CA ALA A 280 22.77 -3.89 -21.75
C ALA A 280 23.05 -2.59 -20.98
N PRO A 281 24.34 -2.29 -20.64
CA PRO A 281 24.73 -0.97 -20.18
C PRO A 281 24.22 0.12 -21.12
N TYR A 282 23.82 1.26 -20.59
CA TYR A 282 23.17 2.35 -21.34
C TYR A 282 23.86 2.69 -22.67
N LEU A 283 25.19 2.85 -22.66
CA LEU A 283 25.95 3.20 -23.85
C LEU A 283 26.04 2.04 -24.86
N ALA A 284 25.97 0.80 -24.41
CA ALA A 284 26.07 -0.40 -25.26
C ALA A 284 24.71 -0.93 -25.75
N TYR A 285 23.59 -0.39 -25.23
CA TYR A 285 22.26 -0.85 -25.60
C TYR A 285 21.95 -0.63 -27.08
N LYS A 286 21.46 -1.69 -27.74
CA LYS A 286 21.23 -1.72 -29.20
C LYS A 286 19.78 -1.45 -29.60
N GLY A 287 18.86 -1.40 -28.63
CA GLY A 287 17.45 -1.07 -28.86
C GLY A 287 17.20 0.44 -28.93
N ASN A 288 15.92 0.81 -29.03
CA ASN A 288 15.51 2.21 -29.02
C ASN A 288 15.56 2.75 -27.58
N LYS A 289 16.54 3.60 -27.29
CA LYS A 289 16.72 4.21 -25.95
C LYS A 289 15.56 5.11 -25.52
N GLN A 290 14.79 5.70 -26.45
CA GLN A 290 13.70 6.64 -26.15
C GLN A 290 12.48 5.97 -25.52
N VAL A 291 12.33 4.65 -25.74
CA VAL A 291 11.21 3.87 -25.22
C VAL A 291 11.67 2.67 -24.37
N ALA A 292 12.94 2.65 -23.99
CA ALA A 292 13.51 1.62 -23.13
C ALA A 292 13.22 1.93 -21.65
N SER A 293 13.13 0.89 -20.84
CA SER A 293 13.13 0.99 -19.38
C SER A 293 14.56 1.10 -18.87
N TRP A 294 14.81 2.06 -17.99
CA TRP A 294 16.09 2.21 -17.32
C TRP A 294 16.18 1.28 -16.10
N CYS A 295 17.37 0.78 -15.82
CA CYS A 295 17.65 -0.04 -14.63
C CYS A 295 18.94 0.45 -13.97
N PHE A 296 19.04 0.34 -12.63
CA PHE A 296 20.25 0.69 -11.90
C PHE A 296 21.46 -0.12 -12.38
N ASP A 297 21.25 -1.40 -12.63
CA ASP A 297 22.29 -2.37 -12.98
C ASP A 297 21.70 -3.62 -13.66
N LYS A 298 22.57 -4.57 -13.96
CA LYS A 298 22.22 -5.84 -14.58
C LYS A 298 21.22 -6.65 -13.75
N GLU A 299 21.39 -6.70 -12.42
CA GLU A 299 20.52 -7.47 -11.52
C GLU A 299 19.07 -7.00 -11.61
N MET A 300 18.86 -5.68 -11.65
CA MET A 300 17.51 -5.13 -11.80
C MET A 300 16.91 -5.44 -13.17
N ALA A 301 17.70 -5.35 -14.25
CA ALA A 301 17.25 -5.70 -15.59
C ALA A 301 16.88 -7.20 -15.69
N GLU A 302 17.68 -8.07 -15.08
CA GLU A 302 17.40 -9.51 -15.00
C GLU A 302 16.16 -9.83 -14.17
N ALA A 303 15.93 -9.11 -13.06
CA ALA A 303 14.74 -9.26 -12.22
C ALA A 303 13.47 -8.85 -12.99
N THR A 304 13.52 -7.75 -13.75
CA THR A 304 12.41 -7.31 -14.60
C THR A 304 12.13 -8.34 -15.71
N GLU A 305 13.16 -8.82 -16.39
CA GLU A 305 13.00 -9.82 -17.45
C GLU A 305 12.48 -11.17 -16.91
N ALA A 306 12.80 -11.51 -15.66
CA ALA A 306 12.28 -12.71 -15.01
C ALA A 306 10.75 -12.64 -14.84
N ILE A 307 10.21 -11.47 -14.47
CA ILE A 307 8.76 -11.23 -14.38
C ILE A 307 8.13 -11.35 -15.78
N TYR A 308 8.71 -10.74 -16.79
CA TYR A 308 8.19 -10.78 -18.16
C TYR A 308 8.17 -12.19 -18.74
N ARG A 309 9.22 -12.98 -18.48
CA ARG A 309 9.35 -14.35 -18.97
C ARG A 309 8.27 -15.28 -18.42
N GLN A 310 7.74 -15.02 -17.22
CA GLN A 310 6.69 -15.83 -16.63
C GLN A 310 5.36 -15.76 -17.39
N ALA A 311 5.08 -14.66 -18.09
CA ALA A 311 3.83 -14.47 -18.81
C ALA A 311 3.97 -14.62 -20.34
N ARG A 312 5.17 -14.40 -20.89
CA ARG A 312 5.42 -14.35 -22.35
C ARG A 312 5.08 -15.67 -23.03
N GLY A 313 4.28 -15.60 -24.11
CA GLY A 313 3.90 -16.75 -24.93
C GLY A 313 2.89 -17.72 -24.31
N LYS A 314 2.35 -17.40 -23.14
CA LYS A 314 1.33 -18.20 -22.48
C LYS A 314 -0.10 -17.74 -22.83
N LYS A 315 -1.06 -18.65 -22.76
CA LYS A 315 -2.46 -18.37 -23.05
C LYS A 315 -3.11 -17.57 -21.92
N PRO A 316 -3.95 -16.57 -22.22
CA PRO A 316 -4.75 -15.90 -21.21
C PRO A 316 -5.80 -16.85 -20.62
N GLN A 317 -6.21 -16.59 -19.38
CA GLN A 317 -7.33 -17.26 -18.73
C GLN A 317 -8.14 -16.22 -17.93
N HIS A 318 -9.32 -16.59 -17.45
CA HIS A 318 -10.23 -15.66 -16.77
C HIS A 318 -10.78 -16.30 -15.50
N LEU A 319 -11.10 -15.45 -14.53
CA LEU A 319 -11.71 -15.82 -13.26
C LEU A 319 -13.06 -15.11 -13.10
N GLY A 320 -13.97 -15.75 -12.40
CA GLY A 320 -15.24 -15.20 -11.94
C GLY A 320 -15.53 -15.60 -10.51
N PHE A 321 -16.57 -15.04 -9.91
CA PHE A 321 -16.97 -15.31 -8.54
C PHE A 321 -18.28 -16.08 -8.46
N GLN A 322 -18.44 -16.84 -7.37
CA GLN A 322 -19.67 -17.53 -7.00
C GLN A 322 -20.01 -17.25 -5.54
N GLN A 323 -21.30 -17.07 -5.26
CA GLN A 323 -21.86 -17.04 -3.92
C GLN A 323 -23.07 -17.99 -3.83
N ASN A 324 -23.15 -18.78 -2.76
CA ASN A 324 -24.23 -19.75 -2.55
C ASN A 324 -24.48 -20.67 -3.76
N GLY A 325 -23.42 -21.08 -4.44
CA GLY A 325 -23.50 -21.94 -5.63
C GLY A 325 -23.94 -21.22 -6.92
N HIS A 326 -24.27 -19.92 -6.86
CA HIS A 326 -24.66 -19.14 -8.03
C HIS A 326 -23.46 -18.40 -8.60
N PHE A 327 -23.30 -18.48 -9.90
CA PHE A 327 -22.31 -17.72 -10.64
C PHE A 327 -22.76 -16.26 -10.73
N LEU A 328 -21.81 -15.34 -10.52
CA LEU A 328 -22.05 -13.89 -10.59
C LEU A 328 -21.67 -13.36 -11.96
N GLU A 329 -22.47 -12.48 -12.51
CA GLU A 329 -22.16 -11.81 -13.77
C GLU A 329 -21.25 -10.60 -13.52
N PRO A 330 -20.28 -10.34 -14.42
CA PRO A 330 -19.41 -9.19 -14.31
C PRO A 330 -20.18 -7.88 -14.57
N MET A 331 -19.83 -6.84 -13.84
CA MET A 331 -20.43 -5.50 -13.93
C MET A 331 -19.45 -4.50 -14.54
N LYS A 332 -19.97 -3.42 -15.13
CA LYS A 332 -19.17 -2.26 -15.53
C LYS A 332 -18.86 -1.37 -14.31
N SER A 333 -18.00 -1.85 -13.44
CA SER A 333 -17.50 -1.13 -12.27
C SER A 333 -16.02 -1.41 -12.07
N HIS A 334 -15.34 -0.66 -11.21
CA HIS A 334 -13.95 -0.94 -10.86
C HIS A 334 -13.78 -2.30 -10.18
N GLY A 335 -14.77 -2.76 -9.41
CA GLY A 335 -14.79 -4.09 -8.81
C GLY A 335 -14.98 -5.20 -9.83
N ASN A 336 -15.60 -4.94 -10.97
CA ASN A 336 -16.08 -5.90 -11.96
C ASN A 336 -17.10 -6.91 -11.43
N TYR A 337 -17.08 -7.24 -10.15
CA TYR A 337 -18.03 -8.11 -9.46
C TYR A 337 -18.44 -7.46 -8.14
N GLN A 338 -19.73 -7.28 -7.95
CA GLN A 338 -20.29 -6.82 -6.68
C GLN A 338 -20.83 -8.03 -5.92
N LEU A 339 -20.14 -8.35 -4.83
CA LEU A 339 -20.51 -9.45 -3.95
C LEU A 339 -21.53 -8.96 -2.92
N GLN A 340 -22.40 -9.86 -2.48
CA GLN A 340 -23.34 -9.58 -1.40
C GLN A 340 -22.73 -9.96 -0.05
N PHE A 341 -22.95 -9.15 0.98
CA PHE A 341 -22.61 -9.53 2.33
C PHE A 341 -23.70 -10.46 2.89
N LEU A 342 -23.41 -11.76 2.89
CA LEU A 342 -24.31 -12.84 3.34
C LEU A 342 -23.67 -13.53 4.55
N PRO A 343 -23.81 -12.96 5.77
CA PRO A 343 -23.14 -13.49 6.94
C PRO A 343 -23.82 -14.76 7.48
N GLU A 344 -23.03 -15.56 8.22
CA GLU A 344 -23.53 -16.64 9.08
C GLU A 344 -24.23 -16.10 10.33
N ALA A 345 -24.64 -17.00 11.22
CA ALA A 345 -25.35 -16.66 12.46
C ALA A 345 -24.53 -15.73 13.41
N ASP A 346 -23.20 -15.73 13.30
CA ASP A 346 -22.32 -14.84 14.05
C ASP A 346 -22.35 -13.37 13.57
N GLY A 347 -22.97 -13.12 12.43
CA GLY A 347 -23.13 -11.81 11.81
C GLY A 347 -21.89 -11.27 11.09
N ILE A 348 -20.77 -11.99 11.11
CA ILE A 348 -19.48 -11.50 10.59
C ILE A 348 -18.75 -12.47 9.65
N THR A 349 -19.03 -13.75 9.72
CA THR A 349 -18.43 -14.78 8.84
C THR A 349 -19.24 -14.94 7.57
N PHE A 350 -18.60 -15.00 6.42
CA PHE A 350 -19.26 -15.16 5.12
C PHE A 350 -18.42 -16.01 4.16
N HIS A 351 -19.07 -16.53 3.12
CA HIS A 351 -18.45 -17.46 2.16
C HIS A 351 -18.51 -16.91 0.74
N LEU A 352 -17.44 -17.19 0.00
CA LEU A 352 -17.38 -16.96 -1.44
C LEU A 352 -16.36 -17.89 -2.08
N THR A 353 -16.54 -18.16 -3.36
CA THR A 353 -15.62 -18.95 -4.16
C THR A 353 -15.33 -18.26 -5.49
N SER A 354 -14.24 -18.66 -6.12
CA SER A 354 -13.88 -18.21 -7.46
C SER A 354 -13.67 -19.42 -8.36
N VAL A 355 -14.03 -19.26 -9.63
CA VAL A 355 -13.93 -20.30 -10.64
C VAL A 355 -13.29 -19.75 -11.91
N PHE A 356 -12.68 -20.63 -12.70
CA PHE A 356 -12.24 -20.28 -14.05
C PHE A 356 -13.43 -20.12 -14.98
N THR A 357 -13.37 -19.11 -15.83
CA THR A 357 -14.43 -18.78 -16.80
C THR A 357 -13.89 -18.74 -18.22
N ASP A 358 -14.78 -18.75 -19.18
CA ASP A 358 -14.46 -18.43 -20.57
C ASP A 358 -14.10 -16.93 -20.75
N SER A 359 -13.76 -16.55 -21.96
CA SER A 359 -13.41 -15.15 -22.30
C SER A 359 -14.56 -14.16 -22.12
N THR A 360 -15.81 -14.63 -22.08
CA THR A 360 -16.98 -13.77 -21.82
C THR A 360 -17.20 -13.52 -20.34
N ARG A 361 -16.51 -14.28 -19.45
CA ARG A 361 -16.60 -14.24 -17.97
C ARG A 361 -17.97 -14.62 -17.40
N VAL A 362 -18.85 -15.22 -18.20
CA VAL A 362 -20.21 -15.60 -17.77
C VAL A 362 -20.41 -17.11 -17.63
N ARG A 363 -19.46 -17.93 -18.07
CA ARG A 363 -19.58 -19.40 -17.99
C ARG A 363 -18.31 -20.04 -17.45
N PRO A 364 -18.42 -21.03 -16.56
CA PRO A 364 -17.27 -21.84 -16.15
C PRO A 364 -16.62 -22.55 -17.35
N THR A 365 -15.33 -22.74 -17.31
CA THR A 365 -14.56 -23.46 -18.32
C THR A 365 -13.64 -24.51 -17.70
N ALA A 366 -13.39 -25.61 -18.41
CA ALA A 366 -12.37 -26.59 -18.06
C ALA A 366 -11.00 -26.32 -18.70
N ASN A 367 -10.92 -25.30 -19.58
CA ASN A 367 -9.66 -24.94 -20.25
C ASN A 367 -8.92 -23.86 -19.46
N HIS A 368 -8.17 -24.29 -18.46
CA HIS A 368 -7.44 -23.39 -17.54
C HIS A 368 -6.21 -24.08 -16.94
N ALA A 369 -5.40 -23.32 -16.21
CA ALA A 369 -4.29 -23.84 -15.42
C ALA A 369 -4.77 -24.83 -14.35
N ARG A 370 -3.95 -25.82 -14.04
CA ARG A 370 -4.26 -26.84 -13.00
C ARG A 370 -3.96 -26.35 -11.58
N THR A 371 -3.38 -25.17 -11.43
CA THR A 371 -3.08 -24.56 -10.12
C THR A 371 -4.35 -24.07 -9.43
N ARG A 372 -4.31 -23.98 -8.09
CA ARG A 372 -5.46 -23.55 -7.28
C ARG A 372 -5.71 -22.05 -7.44
N ILE A 373 -6.95 -21.63 -7.30
CA ILE A 373 -7.35 -20.23 -7.14
C ILE A 373 -7.23 -19.91 -5.65
N SER A 374 -6.64 -18.75 -5.33
CA SER A 374 -6.70 -18.13 -4.00
C SER A 374 -7.55 -16.88 -4.06
N ILE A 375 -8.28 -16.59 -2.99
CA ILE A 375 -8.92 -15.29 -2.80
C ILE A 375 -8.28 -14.63 -1.59
N ASP A 376 -7.80 -13.40 -1.77
CA ASP A 376 -7.07 -12.67 -0.76
C ASP A 376 -7.60 -11.23 -0.62
N ARG A 377 -7.31 -10.59 0.51
CA ARG A 377 -7.71 -9.20 0.76
C ARG A 377 -6.86 -8.26 -0.09
N ILE A 378 -7.50 -7.33 -0.78
CA ILE A 378 -6.86 -6.11 -1.32
C ILE A 378 -6.84 -5.05 -0.22
N CYS A 379 -8.02 -4.63 0.23
CA CYS A 379 -8.19 -3.67 1.32
C CYS A 379 -9.56 -3.85 2.01
N GLY A 380 -9.80 -3.08 3.06
CA GLY A 380 -11.05 -3.12 3.82
C GLY A 380 -11.01 -4.04 5.05
N PRO A 381 -12.06 -4.02 5.90
CA PRO A 381 -12.08 -4.68 7.19
C PRO A 381 -12.44 -6.17 7.08
N VAL A 382 -11.55 -6.97 6.51
CA VAL A 382 -11.74 -8.41 6.32
C VAL A 382 -10.45 -9.18 6.62
N LYS A 383 -10.59 -10.36 7.19
CA LYS A 383 -9.55 -11.38 7.27
C LYS A 383 -10.00 -12.67 6.59
N LYS A 384 -9.07 -13.34 5.95
CA LYS A 384 -9.24 -14.67 5.38
C LYS A 384 -9.08 -15.73 6.48
N LEU A 385 -10.04 -16.64 6.62
CA LEU A 385 -9.95 -17.79 7.51
C LEU A 385 -9.46 -19.04 6.77
N ASN A 386 -9.95 -19.24 5.54
CA ASN A 386 -9.47 -20.26 4.61
C ASN A 386 -9.79 -19.81 3.17
N ASP A 387 -9.63 -20.71 2.18
CA ASP A 387 -9.75 -20.37 0.76
C ASP A 387 -11.15 -19.93 0.30
N SER A 388 -12.19 -20.16 1.11
CA SER A 388 -13.57 -19.79 0.79
C SER A 388 -14.31 -19.10 1.94
N THR A 389 -13.68 -18.95 3.12
CA THR A 389 -14.30 -18.38 4.32
C THR A 389 -13.57 -17.13 4.76
N PHE A 390 -14.33 -16.07 4.96
CA PHE A 390 -13.86 -14.74 5.33
C PHE A 390 -14.65 -14.24 6.53
N GLN A 391 -14.04 -13.31 7.27
CA GLN A 391 -14.69 -12.72 8.45
C GLN A 391 -14.42 -11.23 8.51
N LEU A 392 -15.44 -10.43 8.88
CA LEU A 392 -15.22 -9.01 9.18
C LEU A 392 -14.13 -8.88 10.25
N SER A 393 -13.21 -7.97 10.02
CA SER A 393 -12.09 -7.71 10.92
C SER A 393 -11.72 -6.23 10.86
N PHE A 394 -12.34 -5.44 11.75
CA PHE A 394 -12.02 -4.02 11.84
C PHE A 394 -10.60 -3.82 12.34
N TYR A 395 -10.02 -2.70 11.95
CA TYR A 395 -8.61 -2.38 12.19
C TYR A 395 -8.43 -0.85 12.33
N ARG A 396 -7.20 -0.37 12.36
CA ARG A 396 -6.86 1.04 12.67
C ARG A 396 -7.58 2.12 11.86
N MET A 397 -8.12 1.81 10.69
CA MET A 397 -9.00 2.72 9.95
C MET A 397 -10.28 3.10 10.74
N GLY A 398 -10.70 2.24 11.66
CA GLY A 398 -11.87 2.45 12.51
C GLY A 398 -13.19 2.40 11.76
N PHE A 399 -14.19 3.10 12.33
CA PHE A 399 -15.59 3.06 11.90
C PHE A 399 -16.07 4.38 11.30
N ASN A 400 -15.23 5.40 11.23
CA ASN A 400 -15.66 6.78 10.96
C ASN A 400 -15.50 7.20 9.49
N ASN A 401 -15.06 6.30 8.62
CA ASN A 401 -14.92 6.60 7.20
C ASN A 401 -16.06 5.94 6.41
N PRO A 402 -17.13 6.68 6.03
CA PRO A 402 -18.30 6.13 5.35
C PRO A 402 -18.01 5.64 3.92
N LYS A 403 -16.85 5.98 3.38
CA LYS A 403 -16.41 5.48 2.06
C LYS A 403 -15.62 4.17 2.15
N ARG A 404 -14.93 3.92 3.28
CA ARG A 404 -13.92 2.87 3.37
C ARG A 404 -14.10 1.88 4.51
N SER A 405 -14.71 2.31 5.62
CA SER A 405 -14.83 1.43 6.80
C SER A 405 -15.76 0.23 6.60
N ASN A 406 -16.60 0.25 5.57
CA ASN A 406 -17.50 -0.84 5.19
C ASN A 406 -17.32 -1.29 3.72
N ASP A 407 -16.17 -0.99 3.15
CA ASP A 407 -15.83 -1.33 1.76
C ASP A 407 -14.71 -2.37 1.77
N ILE A 408 -15.01 -3.58 1.35
CA ILE A 408 -14.08 -4.71 1.28
C ILE A 408 -13.76 -4.98 -0.18
N TRP A 409 -12.49 -5.07 -0.50
CA TRP A 409 -12.01 -5.47 -1.81
C TRP A 409 -11.21 -6.76 -1.71
N LEU A 410 -11.56 -7.71 -2.56
CA LEU A 410 -10.98 -9.05 -2.62
C LEU A 410 -10.43 -9.32 -4.01
N LEU A 411 -9.35 -10.09 -4.07
CA LEU A 411 -8.68 -10.49 -5.28
C LEU A 411 -8.68 -12.01 -5.40
N ALA A 412 -9.41 -12.56 -6.36
CA ALA A 412 -9.17 -13.92 -6.80
C ALA A 412 -7.92 -13.95 -7.68
N SER A 413 -7.02 -14.87 -7.45
CA SER A 413 -5.75 -14.99 -8.17
C SER A 413 -5.43 -16.44 -8.50
N ASN A 414 -4.78 -16.66 -9.65
CA ASN A 414 -4.20 -17.94 -10.04
C ASN A 414 -2.82 -17.71 -10.65
N LYS A 415 -1.83 -18.48 -10.22
CA LYS A 415 -0.43 -18.31 -10.65
C LYS A 415 -0.16 -18.73 -12.10
N GLY A 416 -1.16 -19.32 -12.77
CA GLY A 416 -0.96 -19.96 -14.07
C GLY A 416 -0.13 -21.24 -13.98
N ASP A 417 0.31 -21.70 -15.12
CA ASP A 417 1.18 -22.87 -15.27
C ASP A 417 2.13 -22.71 -16.47
N LYS A 418 2.66 -23.79 -17.02
CA LYS A 418 3.54 -23.73 -18.20
C LYS A 418 2.82 -23.23 -19.45
N THR A 419 1.51 -23.37 -19.54
CA THR A 419 0.67 -23.08 -20.72
C THR A 419 -0.12 -21.79 -20.56
N ASN A 420 -0.61 -21.51 -19.35
CA ASN A 420 -1.50 -20.40 -19.06
C ASN A 420 -0.81 -19.33 -18.24
N LYS A 421 -1.09 -18.06 -18.54
CA LYS A 421 -0.62 -16.89 -17.76
C LYS A 421 -1.21 -16.93 -16.35
N SER A 422 -0.57 -16.25 -15.41
CA SER A 422 -1.23 -15.84 -14.18
C SER A 422 -2.42 -14.95 -14.50
N ILE A 423 -3.41 -14.96 -13.61
CA ILE A 423 -4.63 -14.15 -13.74
C ILE A 423 -5.09 -13.68 -12.39
N VAL A 424 -5.64 -12.48 -12.35
CA VAL A 424 -6.29 -11.88 -11.19
C VAL A 424 -7.67 -11.35 -11.58
N GLN A 425 -8.57 -11.36 -10.62
CA GLN A 425 -9.91 -10.77 -10.74
C GLN A 425 -10.32 -10.19 -9.40
N GLN A 426 -10.58 -8.90 -9.36
CA GLN A 426 -11.08 -8.21 -8.18
C GLN A 426 -12.59 -8.32 -8.07
N ALA A 427 -13.08 -8.13 -6.83
CA ALA A 427 -14.49 -7.96 -6.50
C ALA A 427 -14.61 -7.07 -5.25
N ASP A 428 -15.73 -6.38 -5.11
CA ASP A 428 -16.04 -5.57 -3.95
C ASP A 428 -17.28 -6.05 -3.19
N ILE A 429 -17.28 -5.83 -1.88
CA ILE A 429 -18.41 -6.05 -0.97
C ILE A 429 -18.63 -4.77 -0.19
N ARG A 430 -19.86 -4.25 -0.24
CA ARG A 430 -20.33 -3.25 0.73
C ARG A 430 -21.29 -3.88 1.72
N PHE A 431 -21.05 -3.61 2.99
CA PHE A 431 -21.93 -4.04 4.06
C PHE A 431 -22.41 -2.84 4.89
N PRO A 432 -23.53 -2.94 5.62
CA PRO A 432 -23.95 -1.87 6.53
C PRO A 432 -22.87 -1.63 7.59
N LEU A 433 -22.32 -0.42 7.65
CA LEU A 433 -21.27 -0.11 8.65
C LEU A 433 -21.73 -0.35 10.08
N VAL A 434 -23.02 -0.16 10.33
CA VAL A 434 -23.70 -0.43 11.61
C VAL A 434 -24.92 -1.30 11.32
N ASN A 435 -24.97 -2.49 11.93
CA ASN A 435 -26.19 -3.28 11.95
C ASN A 435 -27.19 -2.65 12.94
N LYS A 436 -28.34 -2.23 12.44
CA LYS A 436 -29.42 -1.59 13.22
C LYS A 436 -30.55 -2.53 13.59
N GLU A 437 -30.46 -3.81 13.20
CA GLU A 437 -31.51 -4.79 13.42
C GLU A 437 -31.41 -5.48 14.78
N GLY A 438 -32.53 -5.63 15.47
CA GLY A 438 -32.63 -6.39 16.71
C GLY A 438 -32.42 -5.57 17.99
N LYS A 439 -32.04 -6.27 19.05
CA LYS A 439 -31.83 -5.67 20.39
C LYS A 439 -30.53 -4.89 20.42
N ALA A 440 -30.57 -3.69 20.96
CA ALA A 440 -29.36 -2.91 21.22
C ALA A 440 -28.45 -3.62 22.23
N GLN A 441 -27.14 -3.41 22.08
CA GLN A 441 -26.13 -3.92 23.02
C GLN A 441 -25.10 -2.86 23.37
N ILE A 442 -24.43 -3.07 24.50
CA ILE A 442 -23.37 -2.20 25.02
C ILE A 442 -22.14 -3.07 25.32
N ILE A 443 -20.97 -2.59 24.90
CA ILE A 443 -19.69 -3.17 25.30
C ILE A 443 -19.22 -2.47 26.58
N ARG A 444 -18.87 -3.27 27.59
CA ARG A 444 -18.13 -2.82 28.77
C ARG A 444 -16.70 -3.32 28.63
N PHE A 445 -15.75 -2.39 28.51
CA PHE A 445 -14.33 -2.68 28.39
C PHE A 445 -13.60 -2.03 29.57
N SER A 446 -13.07 -2.85 30.45
CA SER A 446 -12.35 -2.39 31.65
C SER A 446 -11.13 -1.56 31.27
N GLN A 447 -10.85 -0.52 32.05
CA GLN A 447 -9.68 0.33 31.85
C GLN A 447 -8.40 -0.49 31.92
N LEU A 448 -7.55 -0.31 30.93
CA LEU A 448 -6.24 -0.92 30.87
C LEU A 448 -5.23 -0.12 31.69
N GLN A 449 -4.47 -0.80 32.55
CA GLN A 449 -3.46 -0.15 33.37
C GLN A 449 -2.14 0.00 32.62
N ASP A 450 -1.37 1.03 32.96
CA ASP A 450 -0.02 1.24 32.44
C ASP A 450 0.87 0.02 32.70
N GLN A 451 1.74 -0.26 31.75
CA GLN A 451 2.62 -1.43 31.80
C GLN A 451 4.09 -1.04 31.87
N LYS A 452 4.91 -1.89 32.44
CA LYS A 452 6.36 -1.77 32.36
C LYS A 452 6.91 -2.46 31.10
N THR A 453 8.03 -1.94 30.56
CA THR A 453 8.78 -2.66 29.55
C THR A 453 9.16 -4.06 30.05
N GLY A 454 9.01 -5.07 29.18
CA GLY A 454 9.29 -6.46 29.53
C GLY A 454 8.04 -7.31 29.80
N VAL A 455 6.88 -6.71 30.07
CA VAL A 455 5.61 -7.44 30.06
C VAL A 455 5.37 -8.02 28.68
N LYS A 456 4.97 -9.30 28.60
CA LYS A 456 4.82 -10.02 27.34
C LYS A 456 3.42 -9.89 26.76
N SER A 457 2.41 -9.92 27.61
CA SER A 457 1.02 -9.84 27.16
C SER A 457 0.08 -9.41 28.27
N LEU A 458 -1.10 -8.92 27.88
CA LEU A 458 -2.25 -8.63 28.76
C LEU A 458 -3.46 -9.43 28.28
N THR A 459 -4.31 -9.84 29.19
CA THR A 459 -5.64 -10.36 28.87
C THR A 459 -6.61 -9.18 28.73
N LEU A 460 -7.34 -9.14 27.63
CA LEU A 460 -8.37 -8.13 27.37
C LEU A 460 -9.71 -8.68 27.83
N ASN A 461 -10.40 -7.92 28.66
CA ASN A 461 -11.68 -8.28 29.25
C ASN A 461 -12.72 -7.23 28.86
N ALA A 462 -13.32 -7.41 27.68
CA ALA A 462 -14.52 -6.68 27.31
C ALA A 462 -15.68 -7.66 27.17
N VAL A 463 -16.86 -7.23 27.59
CA VAL A 463 -18.08 -8.03 27.54
C VAL A 463 -19.21 -7.24 26.90
N SER A 464 -20.01 -7.92 26.09
CA SER A 464 -21.30 -7.41 25.61
C SER A 464 -22.40 -7.85 26.56
N ASP A 465 -23.32 -6.96 26.88
CA ASP A 465 -24.52 -7.28 27.66
C ASP A 465 -25.52 -8.17 26.91
N ALA A 466 -25.34 -8.32 25.59
CA ALA A 466 -26.04 -9.29 24.75
C ALA A 466 -25.34 -10.68 24.71
N LEU A 467 -24.26 -10.88 25.49
CA LEU A 467 -23.44 -12.09 25.54
C LEU A 467 -22.78 -12.45 24.17
N MET A 468 -22.67 -11.49 23.26
CA MET A 468 -21.99 -11.67 21.99
C MET A 468 -20.46 -11.62 22.16
N PRO A 469 -19.69 -12.43 21.41
CA PRO A 469 -18.22 -12.40 21.47
C PRO A 469 -17.66 -11.03 21.05
N VAL A 470 -16.85 -10.41 21.90
CA VAL A 470 -16.21 -9.12 21.62
C VAL A 470 -14.87 -9.36 20.92
N SER A 471 -14.65 -8.64 19.83
CA SER A 471 -13.39 -8.63 19.07
C SER A 471 -12.57 -7.38 19.35
N TYR A 472 -11.25 -7.44 19.08
CA TYR A 472 -10.33 -6.36 19.37
C TYR A 472 -9.43 -6.06 18.17
N TYR A 473 -8.94 -4.82 18.11
CA TYR A 473 -7.78 -4.46 17.29
C TYR A 473 -6.90 -3.43 18.00
N VAL A 474 -5.62 -3.42 17.64
CA VAL A 474 -4.68 -2.37 18.06
C VAL A 474 -4.74 -1.23 17.04
N LYS A 475 -5.11 -0.03 17.50
CA LYS A 475 -5.11 1.17 16.66
C LYS A 475 -3.68 1.70 16.50
N GLU A 476 -2.94 1.79 17.59
CA GLU A 476 -1.52 2.18 17.63
C GLU A 476 -0.81 1.51 18.82
N GLY A 477 0.49 1.36 18.71
CA GLY A 477 1.32 0.80 19.77
C GLY A 477 2.08 -0.46 19.35
N PRO A 478 3.15 -0.82 20.07
CA PRO A 478 3.97 -2.00 19.79
C PRO A 478 3.30 -3.28 20.31
N ALA A 479 2.13 -3.61 19.79
CA ALA A 479 1.35 -4.76 20.22
C ALA A 479 0.50 -5.33 19.07
N ILE A 480 0.07 -6.59 19.23
CA ILE A 480 -0.84 -7.32 18.34
C ILE A 480 -1.92 -8.01 19.15
N ILE A 481 -3.02 -8.40 18.50
CA ILE A 481 -4.09 -9.19 19.10
C ILE A 481 -3.95 -10.67 18.75
N GLU A 482 -3.99 -11.51 19.76
CA GLU A 482 -4.11 -12.98 19.64
C GLU A 482 -5.32 -13.45 20.46
N GLY A 483 -6.46 -13.60 19.81
CA GLY A 483 -7.73 -13.89 20.48
C GLY A 483 -8.15 -12.74 21.42
N ASN A 484 -8.20 -12.99 22.72
CA ASN A 484 -8.43 -11.99 23.77
C ASN A 484 -7.13 -11.53 24.47
N ARG A 485 -5.97 -11.83 23.89
CA ARG A 485 -4.67 -11.39 24.44
C ARG A 485 -4.08 -10.27 23.59
N LEU A 486 -3.62 -9.24 24.26
CA LEU A 486 -2.74 -8.22 23.70
C LEU A 486 -1.30 -8.65 23.93
N VAL A 487 -0.58 -8.96 22.85
CA VAL A 487 0.81 -9.44 22.91
C VAL A 487 1.74 -8.30 22.49
N PHE A 488 2.68 -7.93 23.36
CA PHE A 488 3.63 -6.86 23.07
C PHE A 488 4.73 -7.32 22.13
N THR A 489 5.06 -6.45 21.18
CA THR A 489 6.17 -6.64 20.24
C THR A 489 7.41 -5.88 20.72
N LYS A 490 8.55 -6.11 20.08
CA LYS A 490 9.77 -5.39 20.44
C LYS A 490 9.62 -3.89 20.12
N ILE A 491 10.13 -3.08 21.04
CA ILE A 491 10.16 -1.63 20.94
C ILE A 491 11.49 -1.22 20.31
N PRO A 492 11.49 -0.38 19.25
CA PRO A 492 12.73 0.14 18.68
C PRO A 492 13.58 0.88 19.73
N PRO A 493 14.94 0.76 19.70
CA PRO A 493 15.80 1.05 20.86
C PRO A 493 15.82 2.52 21.30
N ARG A 494 15.53 3.47 20.41
CA ARG A 494 15.53 4.92 20.71
C ARG A 494 14.14 5.49 20.94
N SER A 495 13.13 4.65 21.07
CA SER A 495 11.75 5.07 21.30
C SER A 495 11.64 5.99 22.50
N LYS A 496 10.95 7.12 22.30
CA LYS A 496 10.58 8.03 23.38
C LYS A 496 9.57 7.34 24.28
N MET A 497 9.79 7.40 25.55
CA MET A 497 8.87 6.88 26.55
C MET A 497 8.11 8.03 27.27
N PRO A 498 6.90 7.81 27.76
CA PRO A 498 6.13 6.56 27.66
C PRO A 498 5.55 6.34 26.25
N LEU A 499 5.31 5.07 25.88
CA LEU A 499 4.69 4.69 24.61
C LEU A 499 3.20 4.47 24.81
N LYS A 500 2.36 5.13 24.04
CA LYS A 500 0.92 4.93 24.01
C LYS A 500 0.57 3.64 23.27
N VAL A 501 -0.35 2.89 23.83
CA VAL A 501 -1.01 1.73 23.19
C VAL A 501 -2.51 1.97 23.24
N THR A 502 -3.16 1.90 22.09
CA THR A 502 -4.61 2.09 21.97
C THR A 502 -5.24 0.82 21.43
N VAL A 503 -6.20 0.28 22.18
CA VAL A 503 -6.95 -0.94 21.84
C VAL A 503 -8.42 -0.59 21.72
N VAL A 504 -9.06 -1.10 20.67
CA VAL A 504 -10.49 -0.92 20.43
C VAL A 504 -11.19 -2.26 20.55
N ALA A 505 -12.21 -2.32 21.38
CA ALA A 505 -13.15 -3.43 21.50
C ALA A 505 -14.38 -3.15 20.64
N TRP A 506 -14.82 -4.14 19.83
CA TRP A 506 -15.95 -3.97 18.93
C TRP A 506 -16.80 -5.24 18.84
N GLN A 507 -18.08 -5.05 18.49
CA GLN A 507 -19.04 -6.13 18.23
C GLN A 507 -20.05 -5.66 17.18
N TYR A 508 -20.09 -6.36 16.05
CA TYR A 508 -20.90 -5.95 14.90
C TYR A 508 -22.40 -6.29 15.06
N GLY A 509 -22.73 -7.25 15.92
CA GLY A 509 -24.09 -7.79 16.03
C GLY A 509 -24.39 -8.82 14.94
N THR A 510 -25.65 -9.22 14.84
CA THR A 510 -26.14 -10.15 13.81
C THR A 510 -27.56 -9.80 13.40
N SER A 511 -27.85 -9.94 12.11
CA SER A 511 -29.21 -9.88 11.55
C SER A 511 -29.82 -11.27 11.32
N ILE A 512 -29.09 -12.34 11.69
CA ILE A 512 -29.51 -13.74 11.49
C ILE A 512 -29.94 -14.36 12.83
N GLY A 513 -31.03 -15.09 12.82
CA GLY A 513 -31.58 -15.70 14.04
C GLY A 513 -32.03 -14.66 15.07
N VAL A 514 -31.47 -14.71 16.30
CA VAL A 514 -31.73 -13.70 17.33
C VAL A 514 -30.93 -12.45 16.98
N LYS A 515 -31.65 -11.44 16.48
CA LYS A 515 -31.05 -10.21 15.98
C LYS A 515 -30.50 -9.33 17.09
N VAL A 516 -29.26 -8.86 16.94
CA VAL A 516 -28.56 -7.97 17.85
C VAL A 516 -27.89 -6.86 17.04
N GLN A 517 -28.08 -5.60 17.46
CA GLN A 517 -27.48 -4.42 16.79
C GLN A 517 -25.96 -4.38 16.98
N SER A 518 -25.26 -3.62 16.14
CA SER A 518 -23.86 -3.28 16.41
C SER A 518 -23.73 -2.50 17.71
N ALA A 519 -22.74 -2.86 18.51
CA ALA A 519 -22.35 -2.02 19.64
C ALA A 519 -21.51 -0.82 19.18
N THR A 520 -21.61 0.30 19.88
CA THR A 520 -20.64 1.37 19.77
C THR A 520 -19.27 0.85 20.21
N PRO A 521 -18.22 0.93 19.37
CA PRO A 521 -16.88 0.49 19.75
C PRO A 521 -16.35 1.26 20.99
N VAL A 522 -15.60 0.57 21.83
CA VAL A 522 -15.01 1.16 23.04
C VAL A 522 -13.50 1.17 22.91
N GLU A 523 -12.92 2.36 22.95
CA GLU A 523 -11.47 2.58 22.92
C GLU A 523 -10.91 2.69 24.34
N GLN A 524 -9.81 1.97 24.61
CA GLN A 524 -9.02 2.09 25.82
C GLN A 524 -7.57 2.35 25.44
N HIS A 525 -6.90 3.19 26.19
CA HIS A 525 -5.47 3.42 26.01
C HIS A 525 -4.74 3.34 27.34
N PHE A 526 -3.47 2.98 27.27
CA PHE A 526 -2.54 2.93 28.39
C PHE A 526 -1.13 3.21 27.86
N TYR A 527 -0.19 3.35 28.77
CA TYR A 527 1.20 3.64 28.43
C TYR A 527 2.14 2.51 28.85
N ILE A 528 3.14 2.25 27.98
CA ILE A 528 4.30 1.43 28.34
C ILE A 528 5.37 2.38 28.88
N THR A 529 5.78 2.15 30.11
CA THR A 529 6.81 2.91 30.85
C THR A 529 8.07 2.07 31.06
N ARG A 530 9.20 2.70 31.35
CA ARG A 530 10.44 2.02 31.71
C ARG A 530 10.37 1.32 33.05
#